data_00c25cead5bb2901645adc7a1c0867ee
#
_entry.id   00c25cead5bb2901645adc7a1c0867ee
#
_cell.length_a   1.000
_cell.length_b   1.000
_cell.length_c   1.000
_cell.angle_alpha   90.00
_cell.angle_beta   90.00
_cell.angle_gamma   90.00
#
_symmetry.space_group_name_H-M   'P 1'
#
loop_
_entity.id
_entity.type
_entity.pdbx_description
1 polymer ?
#
loop_
_entity_poly.entity_id
_entity_poly.type
_entity_poly.pdbx_seq_one_letter_code
_entity_poly.pdbx_strand_id
1 'polypeptide(L)'
;LDPYLSIYEFQSHSTRGSPSVLDESEKVDEGAKWDYVTAWSFHPKESVSFLYPYFYGLQNFSSKGLKSAAYWGHMSFTQSTHYLGVLMIILVIPGLWFRKHKIIIPMGVVSILIIITGFGHYFPLMFKPLYQLAPMFDKFRVPSMIYALLPVTLGVVSAQGMENLMNLPERSQNGESSKLVKTMLIILGILS
;
A
#
# COMPACT_ATOMS: atom_id res chain seq x y z
N LEU A 1 -14.24 12.73 18.50
CA LEU A 1 -14.64 11.41 19.08
C LEU A 1 -16.01 10.96 18.62
N ASP A 2 -16.94 11.89 18.35
CA ASP A 2 -18.34 11.63 17.98
C ASP A 2 -18.52 10.68 16.79
N PRO A 3 -17.84 10.86 15.63
CA PRO A 3 -18.08 9.96 14.50
C PRO A 3 -17.63 8.52 14.77
N TYR A 4 -16.65 8.30 15.62
CA TYR A 4 -16.21 6.96 15.98
C TYR A 4 -17.18 6.26 16.94
N LEU A 5 -17.74 7.00 17.91
CA LEU A 5 -18.76 6.48 18.81
C LEU A 5 -20.02 6.11 18.05
N SER A 6 -20.47 6.97 17.15
CA SER A 6 -21.64 6.70 16.29
C SER A 6 -21.42 5.47 15.42
N ILE A 7 -20.24 5.31 14.81
CA ILE A 7 -19.91 4.11 14.02
C ILE A 7 -19.93 2.86 14.91
N TYR A 8 -19.41 2.97 16.13
CA TYR A 8 -19.40 1.85 17.08
C TYR A 8 -20.83 1.45 17.50
N GLU A 9 -21.68 2.41 17.81
CA GLU A 9 -23.10 2.17 18.18
C GLU A 9 -23.90 1.55 17.04
N PHE A 10 -23.75 2.08 15.82
CA PHE A 10 -24.47 1.60 14.64
C PHE A 10 -23.90 0.31 14.04
N GLN A 11 -22.72 -0.13 14.47
CA GLN A 11 -22.07 -1.32 13.96
C GLN A 11 -22.92 -2.57 14.11
N SER A 12 -23.62 -2.73 15.25
CA SER A 12 -24.50 -3.86 15.52
C SER A 12 -25.72 -3.93 14.59
N HIS A 13 -26.09 -2.82 13.96
CA HIS A 13 -27.22 -2.70 13.02
C HIS A 13 -26.77 -2.66 11.55
N SER A 14 -25.48 -2.74 11.29
CA SER A 14 -24.93 -2.75 9.93
C SER A 14 -24.70 -4.16 9.43
N THR A 15 -24.74 -4.34 8.12
CA THR A 15 -24.37 -5.61 7.43
C THR A 15 -22.95 -6.08 7.73
N ARG A 16 -22.13 -5.28 8.41
CA ARG A 16 -20.75 -5.59 8.83
C ARG A 16 -20.64 -6.09 10.26
N GLY A 17 -21.68 -5.94 11.06
CA GLY A 17 -21.66 -6.30 12.49
C GLY A 17 -22.82 -7.17 12.96
N SER A 18 -23.88 -7.29 12.17
CA SER A 18 -25.03 -8.14 12.47
C SER A 18 -25.13 -9.27 11.44
N PRO A 19 -25.50 -10.49 11.84
CA PRO A 19 -25.90 -11.51 10.89
C PRO A 19 -27.06 -10.97 10.03
N SER A 20 -27.00 -11.20 8.74
CA SER A 20 -28.10 -10.84 7.85
C SER A 20 -29.37 -11.57 8.26
N VAL A 21 -30.51 -10.91 8.18
CA VAL A 21 -31.83 -11.55 8.42
C VAL A 21 -32.07 -12.75 7.49
N LEU A 22 -31.28 -12.86 6.43
CA LEU A 22 -31.29 -13.96 5.47
C LEU A 22 -30.36 -15.13 5.90
N ASP A 23 -29.51 -14.93 6.90
CA ASP A 23 -28.54 -15.93 7.40
C ASP A 23 -29.05 -16.75 8.60
N GLU A 24 -30.37 -16.90 8.75
CA GLU A 24 -30.97 -17.66 9.85
C GLU A 24 -30.62 -19.15 9.86
N SER A 25 -29.84 -19.65 8.92
CA SER A 25 -29.60 -21.10 8.78
C SER A 25 -28.15 -21.57 8.74
N GLU A 26 -27.14 -20.68 8.73
CA GLU A 26 -25.76 -21.17 8.69
C GLU A 26 -24.87 -20.39 9.67
N LYS A 27 -24.15 -21.14 10.51
CA LYS A 27 -22.96 -20.68 11.22
C LYS A 27 -22.07 -20.04 10.15
N VAL A 28 -21.94 -18.71 10.19
CA VAL A 28 -21.03 -18.00 9.29
C VAL A 28 -19.66 -18.61 9.47
N ASP A 29 -19.23 -19.39 8.51
CA ASP A 29 -17.93 -20.02 8.48
C ASP A 29 -16.85 -18.91 8.59
N GLU A 30 -15.87 -19.10 9.47
CA GLU A 30 -14.77 -18.13 9.61
C GLU A 30 -14.08 -17.85 8.27
N GLY A 31 -14.14 -18.81 7.34
CA GLY A 31 -13.64 -18.70 5.98
C GLY A 31 -14.38 -17.67 5.14
N ALA A 32 -15.68 -17.63 5.18
CA ALA A 32 -16.49 -16.64 4.44
C ALA A 32 -16.21 -15.21 4.91
N LYS A 33 -16.02 -15.04 6.22
CA LYS A 33 -15.65 -13.74 6.79
C LYS A 33 -14.23 -13.32 6.37
N TRP A 34 -13.29 -14.26 6.33
CA TRP A 34 -11.92 -14.02 5.86
C TRP A 34 -11.89 -13.58 4.41
N ASP A 35 -12.56 -14.30 3.52
CA ASP A 35 -12.62 -13.97 2.10
C ASP A 35 -13.26 -12.60 1.85
N TYR A 36 -14.29 -12.27 2.64
CA TYR A 36 -14.91 -10.96 2.58
C TYR A 36 -13.94 -9.83 2.97
N VAL A 37 -13.23 -9.97 4.07
CA VAL A 37 -12.29 -8.96 4.58
C VAL A 37 -11.08 -8.79 3.65
N THR A 38 -10.67 -9.87 2.99
CA THR A 38 -9.52 -9.86 2.10
C THR A 38 -9.85 -9.70 0.62
N ALA A 39 -11.11 -9.46 0.26
CA ALA A 39 -11.58 -9.42 -1.13
C ALA A 39 -10.86 -8.39 -2.02
N TRP A 40 -10.37 -7.27 -1.49
CA TRP A 40 -9.59 -6.26 -2.19
C TRP A 40 -8.13 -6.23 -1.73
N SER A 41 -7.56 -7.39 -1.58
CA SER A 41 -6.11 -7.53 -1.37
C SER A 41 -5.34 -7.14 -2.63
N PHE A 42 -4.26 -6.41 -2.43
CA PHE A 42 -3.40 -5.99 -3.52
C PHE A 42 -2.46 -7.14 -3.93
N HIS A 43 -2.50 -7.52 -5.19
CA HIS A 43 -1.62 -8.59 -5.66
C HIS A 43 -0.17 -8.10 -5.76
N PRO A 44 0.84 -8.87 -5.28
CA PRO A 44 2.24 -8.44 -5.32
C PRO A 44 2.74 -8.01 -6.70
N LYS A 45 2.27 -8.65 -7.79
CA LYS A 45 2.60 -8.23 -9.16
C LYS A 45 2.10 -6.84 -9.51
N GLU A 46 1.01 -6.39 -8.89
CA GLU A 46 0.46 -5.05 -9.11
C GLU A 46 1.30 -3.93 -8.48
N SER A 47 2.34 -4.28 -7.68
CA SER A 47 3.30 -3.30 -7.16
C SER A 47 4.00 -2.50 -8.25
N VAL A 48 3.99 -2.98 -9.49
CA VAL A 48 4.42 -2.21 -10.67
C VAL A 48 3.62 -0.91 -10.80
N SER A 49 2.36 -0.87 -10.36
CA SER A 49 1.53 0.35 -10.40
C SER A 49 2.02 1.46 -9.47
N PHE A 50 2.87 1.16 -8.49
CA PHE A 50 3.54 2.18 -7.67
C PHE A 50 4.46 3.08 -8.52
N LEU A 51 5.01 2.53 -9.62
CA LEU A 51 5.88 3.21 -10.56
C LEU A 51 5.15 3.64 -11.84
N TYR A 52 4.29 2.78 -12.37
CA TYR A 52 3.57 2.96 -13.64
C TYR A 52 2.06 3.00 -13.37
N PRO A 53 1.44 4.19 -13.27
CA PRO A 53 0.09 4.36 -12.71
C PRO A 53 -1.01 3.62 -13.48
N TYR A 54 -0.85 3.42 -14.77
CA TYR A 54 -1.86 2.80 -15.64
C TYR A 54 -1.44 1.41 -16.16
N PHE A 55 -0.42 0.80 -15.58
CA PHE A 55 0.08 -0.49 -16.06
C PHE A 55 -1.00 -1.56 -16.12
N TYR A 56 -1.85 -1.65 -15.09
CA TYR A 56 -2.99 -2.58 -15.07
C TYR A 56 -4.29 -1.94 -15.53
N GLY A 57 -4.26 -0.72 -16.05
CA GLY A 57 -5.44 0.05 -16.39
C GLY A 57 -6.21 0.54 -15.15
N LEU A 58 -7.29 1.22 -15.39
CA LEU A 58 -8.20 1.71 -14.37
C LEU A 58 -9.63 1.51 -14.84
N GLN A 59 -10.52 1.20 -13.90
CA GLN A 59 -11.96 1.25 -14.03
C GLN A 59 -12.55 0.51 -15.24
N ASN A 60 -13.57 -0.26 -14.99
CA ASN A 60 -14.43 -0.82 -16.04
C ASN A 60 -15.45 0.25 -16.46
N PHE A 61 -15.14 1.03 -17.49
CA PHE A 61 -16.10 1.94 -18.07
C PHE A 61 -17.15 1.17 -18.90
N SER A 62 -18.40 1.26 -18.49
CA SER A 62 -19.53 0.97 -19.34
C SER A 62 -20.10 2.29 -19.85
N SER A 63 -19.57 2.82 -20.94
CA SER A 63 -20.22 3.89 -21.68
C SER A 63 -20.97 3.27 -22.85
N LYS A 64 -22.31 3.36 -22.82
CA LYS A 64 -23.27 3.05 -23.92
C LYS A 64 -22.73 2.11 -25.02
N GLY A 65 -22.56 0.83 -24.67
CA GLY A 65 -22.27 -0.21 -25.68
C GLY A 65 -20.81 -0.63 -25.85
N LEU A 66 -19.83 0.11 -25.38
CA LEU A 66 -18.44 -0.34 -25.33
C LEU A 66 -18.10 -0.80 -23.91
N LYS A 67 -18.08 -2.10 -23.71
CA LYS A 67 -17.47 -2.72 -22.52
C LYS A 67 -15.96 -2.67 -22.69
N SER A 68 -15.34 -1.53 -22.42
CA SER A 68 -13.89 -1.48 -22.30
C SER A 68 -13.54 -1.88 -20.89
N ALA A 69 -13.13 -3.11 -20.68
CA ALA A 69 -12.48 -3.56 -19.48
C ALA A 69 -11.09 -2.88 -19.43
N ALA A 70 -11.05 -1.68 -18.85
CA ALA A 70 -9.80 -0.92 -18.80
C ALA A 70 -8.86 -1.44 -17.71
N TYR A 71 -9.36 -2.21 -16.73
CA TYR A 71 -8.56 -2.84 -15.69
C TYR A 71 -8.46 -4.35 -15.92
N TRP A 72 -7.23 -4.86 -15.94
CA TRP A 72 -6.91 -6.28 -16.16
C TRP A 72 -6.04 -6.90 -15.04
N GLY A 73 -6.01 -6.23 -13.86
CA GLY A 73 -5.34 -6.73 -12.67
C GLY A 73 -6.12 -7.81 -11.92
N HIS A 74 -5.64 -8.16 -10.74
CA HIS A 74 -6.15 -9.28 -9.94
C HIS A 74 -7.27 -8.90 -8.98
N MET A 75 -7.49 -7.61 -8.68
CA MET A 75 -8.62 -7.18 -7.87
C MET A 75 -9.93 -7.27 -8.67
N SER A 76 -11.06 -7.39 -7.97
CA SER A 76 -12.38 -7.45 -8.61
C SER A 76 -12.66 -6.24 -9.50
N PHE A 77 -12.26 -5.06 -9.05
CA PHE A 77 -12.22 -3.80 -9.80
C PHE A 77 -11.38 -2.79 -9.01
N THR A 78 -10.83 -1.78 -9.70
CA THR A 78 -10.21 -0.62 -9.06
C THR A 78 -10.60 0.66 -9.80
N GLN A 79 -10.81 1.72 -9.04
CA GLN A 79 -11.11 3.06 -9.58
C GLN A 79 -9.95 4.04 -9.41
N SER A 80 -8.93 3.62 -8.69
CA SER A 80 -7.76 4.46 -8.40
C SER A 80 -6.49 3.64 -8.51
N THR A 81 -5.41 4.29 -8.90
CA THR A 81 -4.08 3.71 -8.87
C THR A 81 -3.39 4.02 -7.55
N HIS A 82 -2.55 3.11 -7.09
CA HIS A 82 -1.67 3.31 -5.94
C HIS A 82 -0.33 3.93 -6.34
N TYR A 83 -0.33 4.81 -7.33
CA TYR A 83 0.88 5.45 -7.83
C TYR A 83 1.55 6.31 -6.76
N LEU A 84 2.81 6.03 -6.46
CA LEU A 84 3.61 6.72 -5.44
C LEU A 84 4.49 7.82 -6.03
N GLY A 85 4.74 7.78 -7.32
CA GLY A 85 5.64 8.69 -8.01
C GLY A 85 7.06 8.14 -8.14
N VAL A 86 7.54 8.09 -9.38
CA VAL A 86 8.89 7.58 -9.71
C VAL A 86 9.96 8.37 -8.95
N LEU A 87 9.84 9.70 -8.90
CA LEU A 87 10.79 10.55 -8.20
C LEU A 87 10.89 10.22 -6.71
N MET A 88 9.74 10.01 -6.04
CA MET A 88 9.71 9.65 -4.62
C MET A 88 10.45 8.33 -4.39
N ILE A 89 10.20 7.32 -5.22
CA ILE A 89 10.81 6.00 -5.08
C ILE A 89 12.34 6.06 -5.31
N ILE A 90 12.78 6.83 -6.32
CA ILE A 90 14.21 7.04 -6.58
C ILE A 90 14.89 7.71 -5.39
N LEU A 91 14.25 8.72 -4.78
CA LEU A 91 14.80 9.45 -3.64
C LEU A 91 14.85 8.62 -2.35
N VAL A 92 14.05 7.55 -2.21
CA VAL A 92 14.16 6.61 -1.08
C VAL A 92 15.56 6.00 -0.99
N ILE A 93 16.21 5.73 -2.13
CA ILE A 93 17.51 5.08 -2.18
C ILE A 93 18.59 5.90 -1.44
N PRO A 94 18.86 7.17 -1.81
CA PRO A 94 19.82 7.98 -1.08
C PRO A 94 19.37 8.32 0.35
N GLY A 95 18.06 8.32 0.61
CA GLY A 95 17.50 8.48 1.96
C GLY A 95 17.92 7.36 2.90
N LEU A 96 17.77 6.12 2.45
CA LEU A 96 18.17 4.93 3.21
C LEU A 96 19.69 4.72 3.21
N TRP A 97 20.41 5.18 2.19
CA TRP A 97 21.84 4.98 2.07
C TRP A 97 22.63 5.73 3.15
N PHE A 98 22.39 7.03 3.31
CA PHE A 98 23.15 7.86 4.24
C PHE A 98 22.54 7.99 5.64
N ARG A 99 21.30 7.58 5.85
CA ARG A 99 20.62 7.46 7.15
C ARG A 99 21.00 8.53 8.18
N LYS A 100 20.95 9.81 7.79
CA LYS A 100 21.41 10.92 8.62
C LYS A 100 20.59 11.08 9.92
N HIS A 101 19.28 10.84 9.83
CA HIS A 101 18.38 10.94 10.98
C HIS A 101 17.89 9.56 11.45
N LYS A 102 17.75 9.41 12.77
CA LYS A 102 17.34 8.14 13.40
C LYS A 102 15.93 7.68 12.97
N ILE A 103 15.07 8.60 12.52
CA ILE A 103 13.70 8.30 12.09
C ILE A 103 13.62 7.61 10.74
N ILE A 104 14.66 7.69 9.92
CA ILE A 104 14.62 7.18 8.54
C ILE A 104 14.45 5.67 8.48
N ILE A 105 15.17 4.94 9.32
CA ILE A 105 15.06 3.47 9.39
C ILE A 105 13.66 3.04 9.86
N PRO A 106 13.12 3.56 10.98
CA PRO A 106 11.74 3.26 11.36
C PRO A 106 10.72 3.57 10.27
N MET A 107 10.83 4.71 9.57
CA MET A 107 9.92 5.06 8.47
C MET A 107 10.03 4.08 7.30
N GLY A 108 11.24 3.67 6.93
CA GLY A 108 11.45 2.63 5.91
C GLY A 108 10.84 1.28 6.32
N VAL A 109 11.05 0.86 7.58
CA VAL A 109 10.45 -0.38 8.11
C VAL A 109 8.92 -0.30 8.10
N VAL A 110 8.35 0.80 8.57
CA VAL A 110 6.88 1.02 8.56
C VAL A 110 6.35 0.97 7.12
N SER A 111 7.05 1.56 6.15
CA SER A 111 6.66 1.50 4.74
C SER A 111 6.61 0.04 4.23
N ILE A 112 7.59 -0.78 4.58
CA ILE A 112 7.62 -2.20 4.21
C ILE A 112 6.44 -2.93 4.88
N LEU A 113 6.19 -2.69 6.16
CA LEU A 113 5.06 -3.29 6.88
C LEU A 113 3.71 -2.90 6.24
N ILE A 114 3.53 -1.64 5.84
CA ILE A 114 2.35 -1.16 5.13
C ILE A 114 2.19 -1.91 3.80
N ILE A 115 3.25 -2.06 3.01
CA ILE A 115 3.20 -2.77 1.73
C ILE A 115 2.78 -4.22 1.93
N ILE A 116 3.40 -4.91 2.88
CA ILE A 116 3.11 -6.32 3.18
C ILE A 116 1.67 -6.49 3.69
N THR A 117 1.21 -5.58 4.56
CA THR A 117 -0.16 -5.62 5.09
C THR A 117 -1.19 -5.45 3.97
N GLY A 118 -0.95 -4.56 3.01
CA GLY A 118 -1.83 -4.34 1.87
C GLY A 118 -1.95 -5.53 0.91
N PHE A 119 -1.00 -6.47 0.93
CA PHE A 119 -1.11 -7.73 0.20
C PHE A 119 -2.20 -8.67 0.77
N GLY A 120 -2.67 -8.45 2.00
CA GLY A 120 -3.80 -9.13 2.62
C GLY A 120 -3.80 -10.64 2.41
N HIS A 121 -4.71 -11.15 1.57
CA HIS A 121 -4.84 -12.57 1.23
C HIS A 121 -3.53 -13.21 0.71
N TYR A 122 -2.75 -12.47 -0.08
CA TYR A 122 -1.51 -12.99 -0.68
C TYR A 122 -0.35 -13.11 0.32
N PHE A 123 -0.45 -12.45 1.48
CA PHE A 123 0.54 -12.55 2.55
C PHE A 123 -0.13 -12.68 3.92
N PRO A 124 -0.78 -13.84 4.19
CA PRO A 124 -1.59 -14.05 5.40
C PRO A 124 -0.76 -14.00 6.68
N LEU A 125 0.54 -14.28 6.62
CA LEU A 125 1.43 -14.28 7.79
C LEU A 125 1.41 -12.94 8.53
N MET A 126 1.32 -11.82 7.83
CA MET A 126 1.26 -10.48 8.42
C MET A 126 -0.18 -10.02 8.66
N PHE A 127 -1.08 -10.31 7.74
CA PHE A 127 -2.46 -9.84 7.82
C PHE A 127 -3.28 -10.59 8.88
N LYS A 128 -3.08 -11.90 9.04
CA LYS A 128 -3.84 -12.74 9.95
C LYS A 128 -3.69 -12.35 11.43
N PRO A 129 -2.49 -12.06 11.96
CA PRO A 129 -2.34 -11.52 13.32
C PRO A 129 -3.07 -10.20 13.52
N LEU A 130 -3.02 -9.29 12.54
CA LEU A 130 -3.74 -8.02 12.62
C LEU A 130 -5.25 -8.23 12.62
N TYR A 131 -5.75 -9.16 11.80
CA TYR A 131 -7.15 -9.54 11.76
C TYR A 131 -7.65 -10.10 13.09
N GLN A 132 -6.82 -10.88 13.79
CA GLN A 132 -7.20 -11.53 15.06
C GLN A 132 -7.00 -10.65 16.29
N LEU A 133 -5.96 -9.81 16.31
CA LEU A 133 -5.54 -9.07 17.49
C LEU A 133 -5.96 -7.59 17.47
N ALA A 134 -6.05 -6.99 16.30
CA ALA A 134 -6.37 -5.57 16.22
C ALA A 134 -7.89 -5.35 16.32
N PRO A 135 -8.36 -4.53 17.28
CA PRO A 135 -9.78 -4.27 17.45
C PRO A 135 -10.35 -3.63 16.19
N MET A 136 -11.53 -4.08 15.77
CA MET A 136 -12.25 -3.62 14.58
C MET A 136 -11.54 -3.85 13.23
N PHE A 137 -10.38 -4.48 13.20
CA PHE A 137 -9.65 -4.73 11.95
C PHE A 137 -10.44 -5.68 11.02
N ASP A 138 -11.21 -6.58 11.59
CA ASP A 138 -12.13 -7.48 10.90
C ASP A 138 -13.29 -6.78 10.17
N LYS A 139 -13.49 -5.48 10.42
CA LYS A 139 -14.53 -4.65 9.77
C LYS A 139 -14.03 -3.97 8.50
N PHE A 140 -12.72 -3.94 8.29
CA PHE A 140 -12.13 -3.39 7.06
C PHE A 140 -12.17 -4.45 5.95
N ARG A 141 -12.69 -4.07 4.80
CA ARG A 141 -12.83 -4.95 3.63
C ARG A 141 -11.72 -4.79 2.61
N VAL A 142 -10.96 -3.71 2.66
CA VAL A 142 -10.01 -3.32 1.61
C VAL A 142 -8.62 -3.19 2.20
N PRO A 143 -7.83 -4.28 2.28
CA PRO A 143 -6.46 -4.23 2.82
C PRO A 143 -5.57 -3.19 2.13
N SER A 144 -5.74 -2.99 0.83
CA SER A 144 -4.96 -2.03 0.04
C SER A 144 -5.18 -0.56 0.41
N MET A 145 -6.26 -0.21 1.15
CA MET A 145 -6.46 1.16 1.64
C MET A 145 -5.33 1.64 2.56
N ILE A 146 -4.61 0.75 3.22
CA ILE A 146 -3.46 1.11 4.06
C ILE A 146 -2.36 1.83 3.27
N TYR A 147 -2.33 1.67 1.95
CA TYR A 147 -1.36 2.34 1.08
C TYR A 147 -1.50 3.86 1.04
N ALA A 148 -2.62 4.41 1.52
CA ALA A 148 -2.75 5.85 1.74
C ALA A 148 -1.71 6.42 2.72
N LEU A 149 -1.10 5.58 3.56
CA LEU A 149 -0.04 5.96 4.49
C LEU A 149 1.35 5.96 3.85
N LEU A 150 1.54 5.29 2.71
CA LEU A 150 2.85 5.20 2.03
C LEU A 150 3.42 6.55 1.62
N PRO A 151 2.64 7.50 1.06
CA PRO A 151 3.17 8.82 0.72
C PRO A 151 3.75 9.56 1.92
N VAL A 152 3.19 9.35 3.11
CA VAL A 152 3.69 9.99 4.34
C VAL A 152 5.03 9.37 4.76
N THR A 153 5.08 8.04 4.89
CA THR A 153 6.28 7.34 5.38
C THR A 153 7.43 7.40 4.38
N LEU A 154 7.15 7.13 3.10
CA LEU A 154 8.14 7.24 2.02
C LEU A 154 8.52 8.68 1.73
N GLY A 155 7.60 9.63 1.89
CA GLY A 155 7.87 11.06 1.74
C GLY A 155 8.95 11.56 2.71
N VAL A 156 8.90 11.14 3.98
CA VAL A 156 9.95 11.45 4.96
C VAL A 156 11.31 10.88 4.53
N VAL A 157 11.32 9.63 4.08
CA VAL A 157 12.57 8.98 3.60
C VAL A 157 13.09 9.68 2.35
N SER A 158 12.22 10.04 1.43
CA SER A 158 12.58 10.72 0.17
C SER A 158 13.07 12.15 0.39
N ALA A 159 12.48 12.87 1.35
CA ALA A 159 12.95 14.20 1.75
C ALA A 159 14.41 14.14 2.25
N GLN A 160 14.74 13.13 3.07
CA GLN A 160 16.12 12.89 3.48
C GLN A 160 17.01 12.52 2.27
N GLY A 161 16.46 11.78 1.31
CA GLY A 161 17.15 11.45 0.07
C GLY A 161 17.51 12.68 -0.74
N MET A 162 16.58 13.61 -0.87
CA MET A 162 16.82 14.90 -1.53
C MET A 162 17.90 15.73 -0.84
N GLU A 163 17.82 15.85 0.49
CA GLU A 163 18.87 16.52 1.29
C GLU A 163 20.24 15.88 1.07
N ASN A 164 20.30 14.54 1.05
CA ASN A 164 21.55 13.82 0.83
C ASN A 164 22.11 14.08 -0.58
N LEU A 165 21.26 14.17 -1.61
CA LEU A 165 21.68 14.50 -2.96
C LEU A 165 22.19 15.94 -3.10
N MET A 166 21.55 16.88 -2.43
CA MET A 166 21.99 18.29 -2.44
C MET A 166 23.36 18.46 -1.79
N ASN A 167 23.68 17.64 -0.77
CA ASN A 167 24.96 17.69 -0.07
C ASN A 167 26.02 16.73 -0.64
N LEU A 168 25.76 16.08 -1.80
CA LEU A 168 26.72 15.21 -2.46
C LEU A 168 28.05 15.85 -2.81
N PRO A 169 28.12 17.10 -3.30
CA PRO A 169 29.40 17.72 -3.64
C PRO A 169 30.37 17.79 -2.44
N GLU A 170 29.87 18.05 -1.24
CA GLU A 170 30.66 18.06 -0.01
C GLU A 170 31.17 16.68 0.42
N ARG A 171 30.44 15.63 0.06
CA ARG A 171 30.73 14.23 0.39
C ARG A 171 31.57 13.51 -0.68
N SER A 172 31.76 14.11 -1.82
CA SER A 172 32.48 13.52 -2.97
C SER A 172 33.93 13.17 -2.64
N GLN A 173 34.52 13.83 -1.66
CA GLN A 173 35.89 13.57 -1.24
C GLN A 173 36.12 12.16 -0.66
N ASN A 174 35.08 11.47 -0.22
CA ASN A 174 35.17 10.16 0.45
C ASN A 174 34.84 8.94 -0.43
N GLY A 175 34.63 9.10 -1.73
CA GLY A 175 34.37 7.99 -2.67
C GLY A 175 32.99 7.32 -2.55
N GLU A 176 32.21 7.61 -1.52
CA GLU A 176 30.85 7.04 -1.32
C GLU A 176 29.83 7.57 -2.32
N SER A 177 30.01 8.81 -2.77
CA SER A 177 29.15 9.44 -3.79
C SER A 177 29.19 8.71 -5.14
N SER A 178 30.36 8.21 -5.55
CA SER A 178 30.52 7.46 -6.79
C SER A 178 29.72 6.16 -6.80
N LYS A 179 29.70 5.44 -5.68
CA LYS A 179 28.92 4.19 -5.55
C LYS A 179 27.42 4.46 -5.60
N LEU A 180 26.96 5.51 -4.92
CA LEU A 180 25.55 5.88 -4.93
C LEU A 180 25.08 6.30 -6.32
N VAL A 181 25.84 7.16 -7.02
CA VAL A 181 25.50 7.61 -8.38
C VAL A 181 25.44 6.42 -9.34
N LYS A 182 26.39 5.49 -9.26
CA LYS A 182 26.36 4.24 -10.05
C LYS A 182 25.11 3.41 -9.77
N THR A 183 24.74 3.24 -8.50
CA THR A 183 23.55 2.48 -8.11
C THR A 183 22.28 3.15 -8.64
N MET A 184 22.17 4.47 -8.53
CA MET A 184 21.04 5.22 -9.06
C MET A 184 20.93 5.12 -10.59
N LEU A 185 22.05 5.20 -11.32
CA LEU A 185 22.08 5.06 -12.77
C LEU A 185 21.66 3.64 -13.20
N ILE A 186 22.07 2.61 -12.49
CA ILE A 186 21.65 1.23 -12.77
C ILE A 186 20.14 1.10 -12.58
N ILE A 187 19.58 1.63 -11.49
CA ILE A 187 18.14 1.55 -11.22
C ILE A 187 17.35 2.35 -12.25
N LEU A 188 17.81 3.54 -12.63
CA LEU A 188 17.20 4.31 -13.73
C LEU A 188 17.24 3.57 -15.07
N GLY A 189 18.35 2.88 -15.37
CA GLY A 189 18.47 2.07 -16.59
C GLY A 189 17.57 0.82 -16.59
N ILE A 190 17.20 0.29 -15.42
CA ILE A 190 16.25 -0.83 -15.32
C ILE A 190 14.80 -0.34 -15.47
N LEU A 191 14.53 0.91 -15.10
CA LEU A 191 13.19 1.52 -15.13
C LEU A 191 12.87 2.19 -16.48
N SER A 192 13.86 2.37 -17.36
CA SER A 192 13.69 2.91 -18.71
C SER A 192 13.36 1.82 -19.73
#